data_0d2cc450951a6103d1a709ece2aac410
#
_entry.id   0d2cc450951a6103d1a709ece2aac410
#
_cell.length_a   1.000
_cell.length_b   1.000
_cell.length_c   1.000
_cell.angle_alpha   90.00
_cell.angle_beta   90.00
_cell.angle_gamma   90.00
#
_symmetry.space_group_name_H-M   'P 1'
#
loop_
_entity.id
_entity.type
_entity.pdbx_description
1 polymer ?
#
loop_
_entity_poly.entity_id
_entity_poly.type
_entity_poly.pdbx_seq_one_letter_code
_entity_poly.pdbx_strand_id
1 'polypeptide(L)'
;MGQRDRRSTIADVKVIELPKVFDPRGNLTFVEGTRHIPFEIRRVFYLYDVPGGESRAGHANRNLEQLLIAASGSFDVHLDDGEDKAVFSLRRSYYGLYVPGMLWREIDNFSSGS
;
A
#
# COMPACT_ATOMS: atom_id res chain seq x y z
N MET A 1 8.59 -15.62 -24.26
CA MET A 1 8.20 -15.39 -23.85
C MET A 1 7.82 -14.73 -23.22
N GLY A 2 7.73 -14.70 -23.21
CA GLY A 2 7.27 -14.14 -22.81
C GLY A 2 6.99 -13.57 -22.16
N GLN A 3 6.92 -13.00 -21.95
CA GLN A 3 6.66 -12.41 -21.24
C GLN A 3 6.20 -11.55 -21.06
N ARG A 4 5.79 -11.06 -21.50
CA ARG A 4 5.35 -10.17 -21.36
C ARG A 4 4.21 -9.72 -20.94
N ASP A 5 3.75 -9.40 -21.35
CA ASP A 5 2.48 -9.26 -21.02
C ASP A 5 2.16 -9.84 -19.76
N ARG A 6 3.09 -9.96 -18.94
CA ARG A 6 3.00 -10.53 -17.70
C ARG A 6 2.26 -9.64 -16.77
N ARG A 7 1.20 -10.12 -16.18
CA ARG A 7 0.53 -9.44 -15.13
C ARG A 7 1.23 -9.64 -13.82
N SER A 8 1.08 -8.68 -12.93
CA SER A 8 1.51 -8.86 -11.56
C SER A 8 0.58 -9.83 -10.85
N THR A 9 1.10 -10.51 -9.85
CA THR A 9 0.34 -11.45 -9.04
C THR A 9 0.46 -11.06 -7.58
N ILE A 10 -0.33 -11.74 -6.74
CA ILE A 10 -0.26 -11.53 -5.30
C ILE A 10 1.16 -11.79 -4.78
N ALA A 11 1.90 -12.69 -5.42
CA ALA A 11 3.27 -12.99 -5.00
C ALA A 11 4.22 -11.81 -5.17
N ASP A 12 3.85 -10.81 -5.98
CA ASP A 12 4.69 -9.64 -6.21
C ASP A 12 4.42 -8.52 -5.18
N VAL A 13 3.41 -8.70 -4.35
CA VAL A 13 3.07 -7.75 -3.30
C VAL A 13 4.03 -7.95 -2.14
N LYS A 14 4.51 -6.86 -1.53
CA LYS A 14 5.48 -6.97 -0.44
C LYS A 14 5.14 -6.02 0.68
N VAL A 15 5.28 -6.52 1.90
CA VAL A 15 5.23 -5.68 3.08
C VAL A 15 6.67 -5.23 3.34
N ILE A 16 6.87 -3.92 3.37
CA ILE A 16 8.21 -3.35 3.51
C ILE A 16 8.28 -2.63 4.84
N GLU A 17 9.27 -2.99 5.63
CA GLU A 17 9.54 -2.26 6.87
C GLU A 17 10.39 -1.05 6.51
N LEU A 18 9.87 0.14 6.80
CA LEU A 18 10.54 1.39 6.46
C LEU A 18 11.44 1.83 7.61
N PRO A 19 12.44 2.67 7.32
CA PRO A 19 13.32 3.18 8.38
C PRO A 19 12.52 3.92 9.45
N LYS A 20 12.86 3.65 10.70
CA LYS A 20 12.23 4.30 11.82
C LYS A 20 13.32 4.90 12.70
N VAL A 21 13.31 6.22 12.80
CA VAL A 21 14.22 6.94 13.66
C VAL A 21 13.53 7.14 14.99
N PHE A 22 14.00 6.43 16.01
CA PHE A 22 13.41 6.51 17.33
C PHE A 22 13.83 7.80 18.02
N ASP A 23 12.88 8.46 18.66
CA ASP A 23 13.14 9.67 19.42
C ASP A 23 12.09 9.78 20.51
N PRO A 24 12.47 10.08 21.77
CA PRO A 24 11.47 10.21 22.85
C PRO A 24 10.41 11.28 22.57
N ARG A 25 10.70 12.24 21.70
CA ARG A 25 9.76 13.28 21.32
C ARG A 25 8.84 12.84 20.17
N GLY A 26 9.01 11.62 19.66
CA GLY A 26 8.25 11.09 18.55
C GLY A 26 9.17 10.48 17.52
N ASN A 27 8.71 9.40 16.91
CA ASN A 27 9.51 8.70 15.90
C ASN A 27 9.30 9.30 14.54
N LEU A 28 10.28 9.11 13.65
CA LEU A 28 10.22 9.58 12.28
C LEU A 28 10.43 8.40 11.34
N THR A 29 9.62 8.31 10.30
CA THR A 29 9.79 7.32 9.25
C THR A 29 9.81 8.06 7.91
N PHE A 30 10.65 7.60 7.00
CA PHE A 30 10.75 8.23 5.69
C PHE A 30 10.86 7.17 4.61
N VAL A 31 10.55 7.57 3.38
CA VAL A 31 10.61 6.69 2.21
C VAL A 31 11.34 7.44 1.12
N GLU A 32 12.32 6.78 0.52
CA GLU A 32 13.00 7.33 -0.64
C GLU A 32 12.74 6.43 -1.83
N GLY A 33 12.31 7.01 -2.92
CA GLY A 33 12.07 6.26 -4.15
C GLY A 33 13.33 5.59 -4.62
N THR A 34 13.21 4.42 -5.21
CA THR A 34 14.28 3.58 -5.74
C THR A 34 15.24 3.07 -4.68
N ARG A 35 15.12 3.51 -3.44
CA ARG A 35 15.95 3.01 -2.35
C ARG A 35 15.17 2.06 -1.45
N HIS A 36 14.02 2.48 -0.97
CA HIS A 36 13.18 1.66 -0.09
C HIS A 36 12.11 0.92 -0.87
N ILE A 37 11.75 1.45 -2.02
CA ILE A 37 10.72 0.89 -2.88
C ILE A 37 11.28 0.82 -4.30
N PRO A 38 10.75 -0.09 -5.15
CA PRO A 38 11.35 -0.31 -6.48
C PRO A 38 10.85 0.64 -7.55
N PHE A 39 10.49 1.87 -7.19
CA PHE A 39 10.03 2.83 -8.18
C PHE A 39 10.31 4.24 -7.70
N GLU A 40 10.30 5.17 -8.65
CA GLU A 40 10.46 6.58 -8.37
C GLU A 40 9.12 7.17 -7.95
N ILE A 41 9.11 7.92 -6.86
CA ILE A 41 7.87 8.51 -6.37
C ILE A 41 7.58 9.73 -7.23
N ARG A 42 6.43 9.68 -7.91
CA ARG A 42 6.01 10.78 -8.76
C ARG A 42 4.82 11.54 -8.22
N ARG A 43 4.09 10.92 -7.29
CA ARG A 43 2.89 11.52 -6.74
C ARG A 43 2.67 10.98 -5.34
N VAL A 44 2.27 11.86 -4.45
CA VAL A 44 1.90 11.49 -3.09
C VAL A 44 0.48 11.97 -2.87
N PHE A 45 -0.37 11.10 -2.36
CA PHE A 45 -1.69 11.49 -1.94
C PHE A 45 -2.05 10.71 -0.69
N TYR A 46 -3.01 11.21 0.06
CA TYR A 46 -3.43 10.51 1.27
C TYR A 46 -4.92 10.72 1.47
N LEU A 47 -5.51 9.73 2.10
CA LEU A 47 -6.91 9.74 2.47
C LEU A 47 -6.97 10.04 3.96
N TYR A 48 -7.93 10.85 4.36
CA TYR A 48 -8.08 11.19 5.77
C TYR A 48 -9.54 11.43 6.07
N ASP A 49 -9.87 11.37 7.36
CA ASP A 49 -11.26 11.54 7.82
C ASP A 49 -12.19 10.55 7.13
N VAL A 50 -11.74 9.31 6.96
CA VAL A 50 -12.55 8.28 6.29
C VAL A 50 -13.57 7.75 7.31
N PRO A 51 -14.86 7.85 7.03
CA PRO A 51 -15.87 7.33 7.95
C PRO A 51 -15.76 5.82 8.08
N GLY A 52 -16.07 5.31 9.26
CA GLY A 52 -16.09 3.87 9.48
C GLY A 52 -17.12 3.22 8.57
N GLY A 53 -16.79 2.05 8.07
CA GLY A 53 -17.69 1.32 7.18
C GLY A 53 -17.57 1.68 5.72
N GLU A 54 -16.79 2.70 5.38
CA GLU A 54 -16.59 3.07 3.98
C GLU A 54 -15.48 2.25 3.37
N SER A 55 -15.49 2.20 2.04
CA SER A 55 -14.40 1.58 1.29
C SER A 55 -13.96 2.53 0.19
N ARG A 56 -12.73 2.37 -0.23
CA ARG A 56 -12.14 3.25 -1.24
C ARG A 56 -11.47 2.42 -2.30
N ALA A 57 -11.40 2.98 -3.49
CA ALA A 57 -10.72 2.42 -4.66
C ALA A 57 -11.61 1.43 -5.39
N GLY A 58 -11.09 0.27 -5.75
CA GLY A 58 -11.87 -0.67 -6.54
C GLY A 58 -11.51 -0.58 -8.01
N HIS A 59 -10.22 -0.45 -8.30
CA HIS A 59 -9.77 -0.41 -9.69
C HIS A 59 -8.38 -1.03 -9.80
N ALA A 60 -8.01 -1.35 -11.02
CA ALA A 60 -6.66 -1.81 -11.34
C ALA A 60 -6.11 -0.89 -12.41
N ASN A 61 -4.83 -0.58 -12.31
CA ASN A 61 -4.19 0.29 -13.28
C ASN A 61 -2.92 -0.40 -13.75
N ARG A 62 -2.77 -0.48 -15.07
CA ARG A 62 -1.68 -1.23 -15.66
C ARG A 62 -0.31 -0.75 -15.22
N ASN A 63 -0.12 0.56 -15.15
CA ASN A 63 1.18 1.12 -14.86
C ASN A 63 1.31 1.71 -13.49
N LEU A 64 0.37 1.44 -12.60
CA LEU A 64 0.37 2.08 -11.31
C LEU A 64 1.05 1.20 -10.27
N GLU A 65 2.21 1.64 -9.83
CA GLU A 65 2.86 1.06 -8.67
C GLU A 65 2.59 1.98 -7.48
N GLN A 66 2.29 1.39 -6.34
CA GLN A 66 1.95 2.17 -5.15
C GLN A 66 2.63 1.62 -3.91
N LEU A 67 2.89 2.50 -2.99
CA LEU A 67 3.23 2.13 -1.62
C LEU A 67 2.13 2.69 -0.73
N LEU A 68 1.47 1.83 0.02
CA LEU A 68 0.38 2.20 0.90
C LEU A 68 0.87 2.15 2.34
N ILE A 69 0.54 3.19 3.11
CA ILE A 69 0.99 3.31 4.49
C ILE A 69 -0.18 3.78 5.34
N ALA A 70 -0.34 3.16 6.51
CA ALA A 70 -1.31 3.65 7.49
C ALA A 70 -0.59 4.70 8.35
N ALA A 71 -0.67 5.96 7.94
CA ALA A 71 -0.01 7.05 8.66
C ALA A 71 -0.61 7.23 10.05
N SER A 72 -1.90 6.97 10.19
CA SER A 72 -2.58 6.92 11.48
C SER A 72 -3.69 5.89 11.40
N GLY A 73 -4.00 5.24 12.52
CA GLY A 73 -5.04 4.25 12.56
C GLY A 73 -4.65 2.98 11.80
N SER A 74 -5.62 2.32 11.22
CA SER A 74 -5.41 1.07 10.51
C SER A 74 -6.46 0.90 9.42
N PHE A 75 -6.16 0.04 8.45
CA PHE A 75 -7.12 -0.32 7.41
C PHE A 75 -6.68 -1.63 6.77
N ASP A 76 -7.56 -2.22 6.01
CA ASP A 76 -7.30 -3.46 5.28
C ASP A 76 -7.23 -3.16 3.79
N VAL A 77 -6.29 -3.82 3.11
CA VAL A 77 -6.12 -3.72 1.67
C VAL A 77 -6.47 -5.07 1.07
N HIS A 78 -7.47 -5.08 0.22
CA HIS A 78 -7.92 -6.28 -0.49
C HIS A 78 -7.34 -6.25 -1.88
N LEU A 79 -6.66 -7.31 -2.27
CA LEU A 79 -6.01 -7.39 -3.58
C LEU A 79 -6.51 -8.63 -4.32
N ASP A 80 -6.62 -8.47 -5.64
CA ASP A 80 -7.14 -9.55 -6.50
C ASP A 80 -6.36 -9.48 -7.80
N ASP A 81 -5.69 -10.58 -8.16
CA ASP A 81 -4.92 -10.64 -9.40
C ASP A 81 -5.66 -11.39 -10.50
N GLY A 82 -6.94 -11.69 -10.29
CA GLY A 82 -7.74 -12.42 -11.25
C GLY A 82 -7.79 -13.91 -10.98
N GLU A 83 -6.86 -14.42 -10.20
CA GLU A 83 -6.84 -15.83 -9.81
C GLU A 83 -6.84 -15.99 -8.31
N ASP A 84 -6.02 -15.21 -7.62
CA ASP A 84 -5.89 -15.28 -6.18
C ASP A 84 -6.26 -13.96 -5.54
N LYS A 85 -6.66 -14.02 -4.28
CA LYS A 85 -7.00 -12.86 -3.49
C LYS A 85 -6.21 -12.86 -2.21
N ALA A 86 -5.96 -11.67 -1.67
CA ALA A 86 -5.25 -11.55 -0.42
C ALA A 86 -5.72 -10.30 0.31
N VAL A 87 -5.59 -10.31 1.63
CA VAL A 87 -5.93 -9.16 2.46
C VAL A 87 -4.71 -8.85 3.32
N PHE A 88 -4.31 -7.60 3.33
CA PHE A 88 -3.22 -7.13 4.17
C PHE A 88 -3.74 -6.04 5.09
N SER A 89 -3.47 -6.17 6.38
CA SER A 89 -3.88 -5.17 7.35
C SER A 89 -2.68 -4.28 7.66
N LEU A 90 -2.87 -2.97 7.49
CA LEU A 90 -1.82 -2.00 7.80
C LEU A 90 -2.18 -1.27 9.09
N ARG A 91 -1.30 -1.33 10.08
CA ARG A 91 -1.56 -0.83 11.42
C ARG A 91 -0.45 0.03 11.99
N ARG A 92 0.66 0.15 11.32
CA ARG A 92 1.81 0.89 11.82
C ARG A 92 2.32 1.81 10.74
N SER A 93 2.75 3.00 11.14
CA SER A 93 3.19 3.99 10.16
C SER A 93 4.56 3.69 9.57
N TYR A 94 5.28 2.71 10.09
CA TYR A 94 6.58 2.35 9.52
C TYR A 94 6.56 1.09 8.67
N TYR A 95 5.39 0.59 8.34
CA TYR A 95 5.24 -0.49 7.36
C TYR A 95 4.53 0.04 6.14
N GLY A 96 5.05 -0.30 4.97
CA GLY A 96 4.40 0.02 3.72
C GLY A 96 4.03 -1.25 2.98
N LEU A 97 2.95 -1.20 2.22
CA LEU A 97 2.56 -2.29 1.35
C LEU A 97 2.84 -1.88 -0.07
N TYR A 98 3.80 -2.57 -0.70
CA TYR A 98 4.11 -2.34 -2.11
C TYR A 98 3.12 -3.12 -2.95
N VAL A 99 2.40 -2.41 -3.82
CA VAL A 99 1.40 -3.00 -4.70
C VAL A 99 1.80 -2.67 -6.14
N PRO A 100 2.20 -3.67 -6.93
CA PRO A 100 2.52 -3.42 -8.33
C PRO A 100 1.26 -3.15 -9.15
N GLY A 101 1.45 -2.84 -10.41
CA GLY A 101 0.32 -2.58 -11.30
C GLY A 101 -0.49 -3.82 -11.62
N MET A 102 -1.62 -3.63 -12.24
CA MET A 102 -2.51 -4.69 -12.72
C MET A 102 -3.12 -5.55 -11.61
N LEU A 103 -3.17 -5.04 -10.39
CA LEU A 103 -3.89 -5.70 -9.31
C LEU A 103 -5.11 -4.88 -8.98
N TRP A 104 -6.26 -5.53 -8.90
CA TRP A 104 -7.46 -4.90 -8.38
C TRP A 104 -7.25 -4.66 -6.89
N ARG A 105 -7.59 -3.47 -6.43
CA ARG A 105 -7.35 -3.11 -5.04
C ARG A 105 -8.53 -2.36 -4.46
N GLU A 106 -8.82 -2.68 -3.22
CA GLU A 106 -9.89 -2.02 -2.49
C GLU A 106 -9.43 -1.87 -1.04
N ILE A 107 -9.74 -0.75 -0.43
CA ILE A 107 -9.30 -0.43 0.92
C ILE A 107 -10.54 -0.23 1.77
N ASP A 108 -10.63 -0.93 2.90
CA ASP A 108 -11.78 -0.80 3.77
C ASP A 108 -11.37 -1.05 5.22
N ASN A 109 -12.36 -1.17 6.08
CA ASN A 109 -12.17 -1.45 7.49
C ASN A 109 -11.25 -0.43 8.16
N PHE A 110 -11.50 0.84 7.85
CA PHE A 110 -10.74 1.94 8.46
C PHE A 110 -11.08 2.05 9.94
N SER A 111 -10.06 2.16 10.79
CA SER A 111 -10.28 2.44 12.19
C SER A 111 -10.59 3.92 12.35
N SER A 112 -11.13 4.30 13.52
CA SER A 112 -11.34 5.72 13.79
C SER A 112 -9.99 6.42 13.83
N GLY A 113 -9.92 7.60 13.25
CA GLY A 113 -8.69 8.35 13.16
C GLY A 113 -7.83 8.01 11.94
N SER A 114 -8.38 7.19 11.04
CA SER A 114 -7.65 6.89 9.81
C SER A 114 -7.84 7.97 8.76
#